data_07f0c93fc8571a5da652bccdb05bfa45
#
_entry.id   07f0c93fc8571a5da652bccdb05bfa45
#
_cell.length_a   1.000
_cell.length_b   1.000
_cell.length_c   1.000
_cell.angle_alpha   90.00
_cell.angle_beta   90.00
_cell.angle_gamma   90.00
#
_symmetry.space_group_name_H-M   'P 1'
#
loop_
_entity.id
_entity.type
_entity.pdbx_description
1 polymer ?
#
loop_
_entity_poly.entity_id
_entity_poly.type
_entity_poly.pdbx_seq_one_letter_code
_entity_poly.pdbx_strand_id
1 'polypeptide(L)'
;MTESTLLLVLAYVALTALITLSLLRAPFHWSLKLLLVLATSALYFVSYQGWREVQGWPVSSPLPARFQLHAAIIDEPDKTSGSPGTIHVWITDLSAAEPAEKPRAYRLDYQKSLHTNLQEALRNLRNGVIQLGRIKE
;
A
#
# COMPACT_ATOMS: atom_id res chain seq x y z
N MET A 1 10.05 10.80 15.81
CA MET A 1 8.85 10.15 16.37
C MET A 1 8.20 11.16 17.28
N THR A 2 6.91 11.41 17.13
CA THR A 2 6.17 12.30 18.03
C THR A 2 6.01 11.63 19.40
N GLU A 3 5.97 12.39 20.49
CA GLU A 3 5.81 11.86 21.85
C GLU A 3 4.59 10.93 21.97
N SER A 4 3.50 11.25 21.30
CA SER A 4 2.29 10.42 21.23
C SER A 4 2.54 9.03 20.62
N THR A 5 3.37 8.94 19.58
CA THR A 5 3.72 7.65 18.94
C THR A 5 4.55 6.79 19.88
N LEU A 6 5.46 7.40 20.62
CA LEU A 6 6.32 6.71 21.58
C LEU A 6 5.50 6.17 22.76
N LEU A 7 4.56 6.96 23.30
CA LEU A 7 3.64 6.53 24.35
C LEU A 7 2.77 5.36 23.89
N LEU A 8 2.27 5.42 22.67
CA LEU A 8 1.44 4.34 22.09
C LEU A 8 2.24 3.04 21.95
N VAL A 9 3.48 3.11 21.46
CA VAL A 9 4.37 1.94 21.37
C VAL A 9 4.65 1.35 22.74
N LEU A 10 4.98 2.18 23.75
CA LEU A 10 5.22 1.72 25.11
C LEU A 10 3.98 1.07 25.73
N ALA A 11 2.78 1.62 25.50
CA ALA A 11 1.54 1.03 25.96
C ALA A 11 1.30 -0.36 25.34
N TYR A 12 1.55 -0.52 24.04
CA TYR A 12 1.45 -1.83 23.37
C TYR A 12 2.45 -2.84 23.92
N VAL A 13 3.70 -2.44 24.12
CA VAL A 13 4.74 -3.32 24.70
C VAL A 13 4.36 -3.75 26.11
N ALA A 14 3.91 -2.82 26.97
CA ALA A 14 3.49 -3.12 28.33
C ALA A 14 2.28 -4.07 28.35
N LEU A 15 1.27 -3.83 27.52
CA LEU A 15 0.10 -4.70 27.42
C LEU A 15 0.47 -6.11 26.96
N THR A 16 1.31 -6.22 25.93
CA THR A 16 1.79 -7.51 25.42
C THR A 16 2.59 -8.27 26.47
N ALA A 17 3.45 -7.59 27.22
CA ALA A 17 4.22 -8.18 28.31
C ALA A 17 3.28 -8.71 29.42
N LEU A 18 2.27 -7.95 29.82
CA LEU A 18 1.28 -8.36 30.82
C LEU A 18 0.50 -9.60 30.36
N ILE A 19 0.02 -9.63 29.13
CA ILE A 19 -0.70 -10.78 28.57
C ILE A 19 0.21 -12.01 28.52
N THR A 20 1.45 -11.85 28.09
CA THR A 20 2.43 -12.96 28.03
C THR A 20 2.73 -13.51 29.42
N LEU A 21 2.97 -12.66 30.42
CA LEU A 21 3.20 -13.07 31.80
C LEU A 21 1.97 -13.78 32.38
N SER A 22 0.79 -13.28 32.10
CA SER A 22 -0.48 -13.92 32.54
C SER A 22 -0.63 -15.31 31.92
N LEU A 23 -0.35 -15.45 30.63
CA LEU A 23 -0.43 -16.74 29.92
C LEU A 23 0.60 -17.75 30.43
N LEU A 24 1.82 -17.30 30.78
CA LEU A 24 2.87 -18.15 31.33
C LEU A 24 2.49 -18.70 32.72
N ARG A 25 1.83 -17.89 33.55
CA ARG A 25 1.39 -18.27 34.91
C ARG A 25 0.08 -19.05 34.90
N ALA A 26 -0.71 -19.00 33.85
CA ALA A 26 -1.98 -19.74 33.79
C ALA A 26 -1.74 -21.26 33.79
N PRO A 27 -2.55 -22.05 34.53
CA PRO A 27 -2.40 -23.51 34.65
C PRO A 27 -2.90 -24.26 33.43
N PHE A 28 -2.68 -23.70 32.23
CA PHE A 28 -3.05 -24.35 30.98
C PHE A 28 -1.98 -25.32 30.50
N HIS A 29 -2.41 -26.37 29.81
CA HIS A 29 -1.52 -27.31 29.13
C HIS A 29 -0.62 -26.57 28.15
N TRP A 30 0.65 -26.99 28.08
CA TRP A 30 1.66 -26.41 27.18
C TRP A 30 1.18 -26.34 25.72
N SER A 31 0.50 -27.39 25.25
CA SER A 31 -0.05 -27.45 23.89
C SER A 31 -1.06 -26.30 23.63
N LEU A 32 -1.90 -25.98 24.61
CA LEU A 32 -2.87 -24.90 24.49
C LEU A 32 -2.19 -23.54 24.45
N LYS A 33 -1.14 -23.35 25.24
CA LYS A 33 -0.32 -22.14 25.22
C LYS A 33 0.34 -21.94 23.86
N LEU A 34 0.94 -23.00 23.32
CA LEU A 34 1.56 -22.97 21.99
C LEU A 34 0.53 -22.67 20.90
N LEU A 35 -0.64 -23.32 20.95
CA LEU A 35 -1.73 -23.08 20.00
C LEU A 35 -2.19 -21.61 20.03
N LEU A 36 -2.35 -21.02 21.21
CA LEU A 36 -2.76 -19.62 21.36
C LEU A 36 -1.71 -18.67 20.78
N VAL A 37 -0.42 -18.92 21.02
CA VAL A 37 0.66 -18.09 20.46
C VAL A 37 0.67 -18.17 18.93
N LEU A 38 0.55 -19.38 18.37
CA LEU A 38 0.51 -19.57 16.92
C LEU A 38 -0.72 -18.92 16.29
N ALA A 39 -1.89 -19.09 16.90
CA ALA A 39 -3.14 -18.48 16.42
C ALA A 39 -3.08 -16.96 16.46
N THR A 40 -2.55 -16.37 17.53
CA THR A 40 -2.37 -14.92 17.66
C THR A 40 -1.37 -14.39 16.63
N SER A 41 -0.26 -15.10 16.41
CA SER A 41 0.73 -14.72 15.40
C SER A 41 0.16 -14.78 13.98
N ALA A 42 -0.61 -15.81 13.66
CA ALA A 42 -1.29 -15.94 12.38
C ALA A 42 -2.33 -14.82 12.18
N LEU A 43 -3.14 -14.53 13.20
CA LEU A 43 -4.10 -13.43 13.17
C LEU A 43 -3.42 -12.08 12.95
N TYR A 44 -2.28 -11.86 13.60
CA TYR A 44 -1.51 -10.62 13.45
C TYR A 44 -0.99 -10.46 12.02
N PHE A 45 -0.50 -11.56 11.43
CA PHE A 45 -0.02 -11.56 10.05
C PHE A 45 -1.16 -11.24 9.06
N VAL A 46 -2.31 -11.90 9.21
CA VAL A 46 -3.49 -11.65 8.35
C VAL A 46 -4.00 -10.21 8.53
N SER A 47 -4.08 -9.73 9.77
CA SER A 47 -4.48 -8.35 10.07
C SER A 47 -3.54 -7.33 9.45
N TYR A 48 -2.22 -7.58 9.49
CA TYR A 48 -1.22 -6.71 8.87
C TYR A 48 -1.39 -6.63 7.35
N GLN A 49 -1.67 -7.75 6.69
CA GLN A 49 -1.96 -7.78 5.26
C GLN A 49 -3.21 -6.97 4.92
N GLY A 50 -4.31 -7.21 5.65
CA GLY A 50 -5.55 -6.45 5.45
C GLY A 50 -5.38 -4.94 5.72
N TRP A 51 -4.60 -4.58 6.74
CA TRP A 51 -4.30 -3.18 7.04
C TRP A 51 -3.56 -2.46 5.91
N ARG A 52 -2.61 -3.13 5.26
CA ARG A 52 -1.91 -2.59 4.09
C ARG A 52 -2.85 -2.27 2.93
N GLU A 53 -3.87 -3.10 2.72
CA GLU A 53 -4.86 -2.87 1.67
C GLU A 53 -5.76 -1.66 1.97
N VAL A 54 -6.14 -1.47 3.24
CA VAL A 54 -6.97 -0.35 3.67
C VAL A 54 -6.23 0.99 3.62
N GLN A 55 -4.92 0.99 3.89
CA GLN A 55 -4.12 2.22 3.87
C GLN A 55 -3.87 2.79 2.47
N GLY A 56 -4.25 2.09 1.41
CA GLY A 56 -4.12 2.58 0.04
C GLY A 56 -2.68 2.78 -0.43
N TRP A 57 -1.72 2.04 0.13
CA TRP A 57 -0.33 2.09 -0.32
C TRP A 57 -0.24 1.79 -1.82
N PRO A 58 0.63 2.52 -2.55
CA PRO A 58 0.81 2.27 -3.96
C PRO A 58 1.21 0.82 -4.24
N VAL A 59 0.49 0.19 -5.15
CA VAL A 59 0.74 -1.20 -5.54
C VAL A 59 1.87 -1.23 -6.57
N SER A 60 2.82 -2.16 -6.41
CA SER A 60 3.91 -2.40 -7.37
C SER A 60 3.58 -3.49 -8.39
N SER A 61 2.31 -3.93 -8.48
CA SER A 61 1.86 -4.86 -9.51
C SER A 61 1.77 -4.16 -10.88
N PRO A 62 1.80 -4.91 -11.99
CA PRO A 62 1.62 -4.33 -13.32
C PRO A 62 0.28 -3.61 -13.42
N LEU A 63 0.25 -2.56 -14.24
CA LEU A 63 -0.98 -1.81 -14.51
C LEU A 63 -2.01 -2.72 -15.21
N PRO A 64 -3.31 -2.51 -14.97
CA PRO A 64 -4.36 -3.19 -15.70
C PRO A 64 -4.33 -2.81 -17.22
N ALA A 65 -4.78 -3.73 -18.08
CA ALA A 65 -4.73 -3.55 -19.52
C ALA A 65 -5.49 -2.31 -20.02
N ARG A 66 -6.56 -1.94 -19.32
CA ARG A 66 -7.36 -0.73 -19.58
C ARG A 66 -7.63 -0.03 -18.25
N PHE A 67 -7.42 1.27 -18.22
CA PHE A 67 -7.64 2.05 -17.00
C PHE A 67 -8.03 3.49 -17.32
N GLN A 68 -8.69 4.13 -16.37
CA GLN A 68 -8.94 5.57 -16.36
C GLN A 68 -7.93 6.23 -15.41
N LEU A 69 -7.21 7.22 -15.93
CA LEU A 69 -6.28 8.01 -15.13
C LEU A 69 -7.00 9.14 -14.40
N HIS A 70 -6.77 9.26 -13.10
CA HIS A 70 -7.31 10.34 -12.27
C HIS A 70 -6.24 11.36 -11.88
N ALA A 71 -5.04 10.89 -11.54
CA ALA A 71 -3.91 11.73 -11.17
C ALA A 71 -2.59 10.97 -11.39
N ALA A 72 -1.50 11.72 -11.53
CA ALA A 72 -0.15 11.17 -11.47
C ALA A 72 0.77 12.14 -10.75
N ILE A 73 1.72 11.58 -10.00
CA ILE A 73 2.85 12.28 -9.39
C ILE A 73 4.11 11.69 -9.98
N ILE A 74 4.99 12.54 -10.47
CA ILE A 74 6.24 12.14 -11.13
C ILE A 74 7.39 12.66 -10.27
N ASP A 75 8.13 11.73 -9.69
CA ASP A 75 9.37 12.01 -8.99
C ASP A 75 10.53 11.69 -9.95
N GLU A 76 11.20 12.73 -10.41
CA GLU A 76 12.32 12.57 -11.36
C GLU A 76 13.55 11.97 -10.67
N PRO A 77 14.41 11.27 -11.43
CA PRO A 77 15.67 10.79 -10.90
C PRO A 77 16.54 11.96 -10.46
N ASP A 78 16.98 11.95 -9.21
CA ASP A 78 17.89 12.94 -8.68
C ASP A 78 19.29 12.34 -8.53
N LYS A 79 20.25 12.89 -9.28
CA LYS A 79 21.64 12.48 -9.23
C LYS A 79 22.33 12.83 -7.90
N THR A 80 21.79 13.80 -7.18
CA THR A 80 22.37 14.28 -5.92
C THR A 80 22.02 13.34 -4.76
N SER A 81 20.80 12.84 -4.74
CA SER A 81 20.33 11.90 -3.72
C SER A 81 20.45 10.43 -4.14
N GLY A 82 20.86 10.15 -5.38
CA GLY A 82 20.94 8.78 -5.93
C GLY A 82 19.58 8.12 -6.14
N SER A 83 18.49 8.87 -6.11
CA SER A 83 17.15 8.34 -6.32
C SER A 83 16.93 7.95 -7.79
N PRO A 84 16.49 6.72 -8.09
CA PRO A 84 16.20 6.30 -9.46
C PRO A 84 14.95 6.98 -10.06
N GLY A 85 14.21 7.73 -9.26
CA GLY A 85 12.92 8.31 -9.63
C GLY A 85 11.78 7.29 -9.61
N THR A 86 10.58 7.77 -9.39
CA THR A 86 9.36 6.93 -9.36
C THR A 86 8.18 7.70 -9.94
N ILE A 87 7.22 6.95 -10.49
CA ILE A 87 5.97 7.52 -10.98
C ILE A 87 4.83 6.86 -10.22
N HIS A 88 4.02 7.68 -9.58
CA HIS A 88 2.80 7.24 -8.88
C HIS A 88 1.59 7.65 -9.72
N VAL A 89 0.76 6.67 -10.10
CA VAL A 89 -0.47 6.93 -10.87
C VAL A 89 -1.68 6.49 -10.06
N TRP A 90 -2.72 7.29 -10.08
CA TRP A 90 -4.01 6.99 -9.48
C TRP A 90 -4.99 6.66 -10.58
N ILE A 91 -5.44 5.42 -10.62
CA ILE A 91 -6.24 4.89 -11.72
C ILE A 91 -7.44 4.08 -11.24
N THR A 92 -8.48 4.02 -12.07
CA THR A 92 -9.56 3.04 -11.95
C THR A 92 -9.35 1.95 -13.00
N ASP A 93 -9.37 0.69 -12.57
CA ASP A 93 -9.28 -0.47 -13.48
C ASP A 93 -10.57 -0.61 -14.27
N LEU A 94 -10.44 -0.68 -15.60
CA LEU A 94 -11.52 -0.88 -16.55
C LEU A 94 -11.37 -2.19 -17.34
N SER A 95 -10.49 -3.10 -16.89
CA SER A 95 -10.21 -4.36 -17.59
C SER A 95 -11.28 -5.41 -17.33
N ALA A 96 -11.94 -5.37 -16.15
CA ALA A 96 -13.04 -6.26 -15.79
C ALA A 96 -14.35 -5.84 -16.46
N ALA A 97 -15.33 -6.75 -16.48
CA ALA A 97 -16.68 -6.49 -16.99
C ALA A 97 -17.39 -5.35 -16.24
N GLU A 98 -17.10 -5.25 -14.94
CA GLU A 98 -17.50 -4.11 -14.10
C GLU A 98 -16.24 -3.30 -13.72
N PRO A 99 -16.25 -1.98 -13.94
CA PRO A 99 -15.17 -1.11 -13.49
C PRO A 99 -14.93 -1.25 -11.98
N ALA A 100 -13.68 -1.19 -11.56
CA ALA A 100 -13.38 -1.20 -10.14
C ALA A 100 -14.10 -0.03 -9.44
N GLU A 101 -14.80 -0.31 -8.35
CA GLU A 101 -15.62 0.65 -7.62
C GLU A 101 -14.80 1.81 -7.04
N LYS A 102 -13.52 1.56 -6.77
CA LYS A 102 -12.60 2.54 -6.15
C LYS A 102 -11.30 2.65 -6.94
N PRO A 103 -10.81 3.88 -7.15
CA PRO A 103 -9.51 4.09 -7.77
C PRO A 103 -8.39 3.59 -6.85
N ARG A 104 -7.29 3.13 -7.43
CA ARG A 104 -6.11 2.62 -6.72
C ARG A 104 -4.83 3.30 -7.19
N ALA A 105 -3.88 3.50 -6.25
CA ALA A 105 -2.57 4.02 -6.56
C ALA A 105 -1.63 2.90 -7.00
N TYR A 106 -0.87 3.14 -8.07
CA TYR A 106 0.17 2.25 -8.57
C TYR A 106 1.51 2.97 -8.56
N ARG A 107 2.57 2.25 -8.23
CA ARG A 107 3.94 2.71 -8.28
C ARG A 107 4.64 2.08 -9.48
N LEU A 108 5.24 2.91 -10.31
CA LEU A 108 5.96 2.53 -11.51
C LEU A 108 7.39 3.06 -11.43
N ASP A 109 8.31 2.35 -12.06
CA ASP A 109 9.67 2.84 -12.24
C ASP A 109 9.68 4.01 -13.22
N TYR A 110 10.56 4.99 -12.98
CA TYR A 110 10.67 6.14 -13.84
C TYR A 110 11.16 5.76 -15.24
N GLN A 111 10.41 6.16 -16.24
CA GLN A 111 10.77 6.06 -17.65
C GLN A 111 10.47 7.40 -18.34
N LYS A 112 11.42 7.91 -19.11
CA LYS A 112 11.27 9.21 -19.78
C LYS A 112 10.11 9.25 -20.78
N SER A 113 9.87 8.17 -21.48
CA SER A 113 8.71 8.02 -22.40
C SER A 113 7.38 8.09 -21.65
N LEU A 114 7.30 7.38 -20.53
CA LEU A 114 6.12 7.38 -19.67
C LEU A 114 5.88 8.76 -19.05
N HIS A 115 6.96 9.43 -18.61
CA HIS A 115 6.91 10.80 -18.09
C HIS A 115 6.25 11.75 -19.11
N THR A 116 6.74 11.77 -20.35
CA THR A 116 6.23 12.66 -21.41
C THR A 116 4.74 12.40 -21.69
N ASN A 117 4.35 11.13 -21.80
CA ASN A 117 2.97 10.75 -22.05
C ASN A 117 2.04 11.14 -20.89
N LEU A 118 2.51 10.97 -19.66
CA LEU A 118 1.75 11.35 -18.46
C LEU A 118 1.62 12.86 -18.30
N GLN A 119 2.65 13.64 -18.66
CA GLN A 119 2.55 15.11 -18.66
C GLN A 119 1.46 15.60 -19.62
N GLU A 120 1.40 15.03 -20.82
CA GLU A 120 0.37 15.35 -21.78
C GLU A 120 -1.02 14.95 -21.26
N ALA A 121 -1.15 13.73 -20.75
CA ALA A 121 -2.39 13.24 -20.13
C ALA A 121 -2.86 14.12 -18.96
N LEU A 122 -1.95 14.56 -18.09
CA LEU A 122 -2.25 15.48 -16.99
C LEU A 122 -2.70 16.86 -17.46
N ARG A 123 -2.13 17.35 -18.57
CA ARG A 123 -2.58 18.60 -19.20
C ARG A 123 -4.02 18.46 -19.68
N ASN A 124 -4.34 17.38 -20.37
CA ASN A 124 -5.68 17.12 -20.88
C ASN A 124 -6.69 16.92 -19.75
N LEU A 125 -6.30 16.25 -18.67
CA LEU A 125 -7.11 16.10 -17.46
C LEU A 125 -7.47 17.45 -16.82
N ARG A 126 -6.51 18.39 -16.77
CA ARG A 126 -6.76 19.76 -16.28
C ARG A 126 -7.75 20.53 -17.16
N ASN A 127 -7.82 20.19 -18.44
CA ASN A 127 -8.81 20.74 -19.39
C ASN A 127 -10.16 20.01 -19.33
N GLY A 128 -10.39 19.11 -18.38
CA GLY A 128 -11.62 18.35 -18.20
C GLY A 128 -11.80 17.16 -19.12
N VAL A 129 -10.75 16.74 -19.86
CA VAL A 129 -10.81 15.60 -20.76
C VAL A 129 -10.43 14.31 -20.00
N ILE A 130 -11.35 13.35 -19.93
CA ILE A 130 -11.10 12.05 -19.32
C ILE A 130 -9.97 11.33 -20.07
N GLN A 131 -8.97 10.86 -19.36
CA GLN A 131 -7.84 10.14 -19.92
C GLN A 131 -7.97 8.65 -19.70
N LEU A 132 -8.04 7.90 -20.80
CA LEU A 132 -8.05 6.45 -20.80
C LEU A 132 -6.67 5.93 -21.23
N GLY A 133 -6.07 5.10 -20.40
CA GLY A 133 -4.82 4.43 -20.70
C GLY A 133 -5.07 2.99 -21.16
N ARG A 134 -4.21 2.53 -22.09
CA ARG A 134 -4.13 1.15 -22.53
C ARG A 134 -2.67 0.73 -22.59
N ILE A 135 -2.37 -0.41 -21.98
CA ILE A 135 -1.06 -1.02 -22.13
C ILE A 135 -1.06 -1.75 -23.48
N LYS A 136 -0.09 -1.43 -24.35
CA LYS A 136 0.20 -2.26 -25.50
C LYS A 136 1.12 -3.39 -25.04
N GLU A 137 0.68 -4.62 -25.17
CA GLU A 137 1.53 -5.80 -25.13
C GLU A 137 2.56 -5.75 -26.25
#